data_ee587db53a22b6af0288c905eb89a241
#
_entry.id   ee587db53a22b6af0288c905eb89a241
#
_cell.length_a   1.000
_cell.length_b   1.000
_cell.length_c   1.000
_cell.angle_alpha   90.00
_cell.angle_beta   90.00
_cell.angle_gamma   90.00
#
_symmetry.space_group_name_H-M   'P 1'
#
loop_
_entity.id
_entity.type
_entity.pdbx_description
1 polymer ?
#
loop_
_entity_poly.entity_id
_entity_poly.type
_entity_poly.pdbx_seq_one_letter_code
_entity_poly.pdbx_strand_id
1 'polypeptide(L)'
;MSIEVEHISKTYGNQKALNAVSFKVNKGEIVGFLGPNGAGKSTMMKILTTYIEASDGVAKVSDFDVNTASKEVQKRVGYLPEHNPLYLDMYVKEYLSFNAGVYKVEKSRIDEVIALTGLTPEAHKTIGQLSKGYRQRVGLANALLHNPEVLILDEPTTGLDPNQLIDIRHLITSLGKEKTVFLSTHIMQEVEAMCDRVIIINKGEIVADKTLKDLRDEKVQTVIVEFDYRVEEAFLLKLPKVTKVENTFDFIYEITFSTTEDMRSHVFDFAHDNQLKILQLNQKNASLESLFRELTS
;
A
#
# COMPACT_ATOMS: atom_id res chain seq x y z
N MET A 1 5.20 7.08 -19.22
CA MET A 1 5.03 6.42 -17.92
C MET A 1 4.88 7.45 -16.81
N SER A 2 4.30 7.07 -15.63
CA SER A 2 4.24 8.05 -14.53
C SER A 2 5.47 8.00 -13.64
N ILE A 3 5.97 6.80 -13.30
CA ILE A 3 7.22 6.62 -12.54
C ILE A 3 8.04 5.53 -13.19
N GLU A 4 9.32 5.76 -13.35
CA GLU A 4 10.30 4.80 -13.85
C GLU A 4 11.55 4.85 -12.98
N VAL A 5 11.95 3.70 -12.45
CA VAL A 5 13.09 3.53 -11.55
C VAL A 5 13.97 2.44 -12.12
N GLU A 6 15.25 2.76 -12.35
CA GLU A 6 16.24 1.88 -12.93
C GLU A 6 17.49 1.81 -12.05
N HIS A 7 17.71 0.65 -11.41
CA HIS A 7 18.87 0.31 -10.58
C HIS A 7 19.19 1.33 -9.47
N ILE A 8 18.16 1.97 -8.90
CA ILE A 8 18.37 2.96 -7.84
C ILE A 8 19.00 2.31 -6.62
N SER A 9 20.12 2.88 -6.22
CA SER A 9 20.81 2.55 -4.97
C SER A 9 20.96 3.78 -4.09
N LYS A 10 20.85 3.61 -2.76
CA LYS A 10 21.08 4.67 -1.78
C LYS A 10 21.84 4.13 -0.58
N THR A 11 22.96 4.77 -0.28
CA THR A 11 23.82 4.41 0.86
C THR A 11 23.92 5.60 1.82
N TYR A 12 23.81 5.33 3.12
CA TYR A 12 24.04 6.28 4.21
C TYR A 12 25.21 5.76 5.06
N GLY A 13 26.39 6.38 4.91
CA GLY A 13 27.61 5.84 5.50
C GLY A 13 27.85 4.41 5.02
N ASN A 14 27.85 3.44 5.93
CA ASN A 14 28.03 2.01 5.60
C ASN A 14 26.71 1.25 5.40
N GLN A 15 25.56 1.90 5.61
CA GLN A 15 24.26 1.25 5.47
C GLN A 15 23.68 1.49 4.08
N LYS A 16 23.42 0.42 3.34
CA LYS A 16 22.73 0.44 2.05
C LYS A 16 21.23 0.38 2.29
N ALA A 17 20.54 1.50 2.09
CA ALA A 17 19.10 1.62 2.29
C ALA A 17 18.29 1.15 1.07
N LEU A 18 18.86 1.28 -0.15
CA LEU A 18 18.31 0.75 -1.40
C LEU A 18 19.43 0.10 -2.19
N ASN A 19 19.16 -1.05 -2.81
CA ASN A 19 20.13 -1.86 -3.54
C ASN A 19 19.60 -2.20 -4.95
N ALA A 20 20.04 -1.44 -5.97
CA ALA A 20 19.71 -1.65 -7.37
C ALA A 20 18.20 -1.88 -7.65
N VAL A 21 17.35 -1.09 -7.00
CA VAL A 21 15.89 -1.18 -7.10
C VAL A 21 15.43 -0.72 -8.48
N SER A 22 14.59 -1.54 -9.15
CA SER A 22 14.03 -1.21 -10.46
C SER A 22 12.54 -1.56 -10.51
N PHE A 23 11.70 -0.61 -10.94
CA PHE A 23 10.26 -0.82 -11.17
C PHE A 23 9.69 0.31 -12.03
N LYS A 24 8.46 0.11 -12.51
CA LYS A 24 7.72 1.10 -13.30
C LYS A 24 6.30 1.22 -12.78
N VAL A 25 5.72 2.42 -12.81
CA VAL A 25 4.32 2.68 -12.47
C VAL A 25 3.63 3.32 -13.69
N ASN A 26 2.51 2.77 -14.10
CA ASN A 26 1.75 3.27 -15.23
C ASN A 26 0.89 4.47 -14.84
N LYS A 27 0.44 5.22 -15.84
CA LYS A 27 -0.46 6.35 -15.63
C LYS A 27 -1.83 5.84 -15.14
N GLY A 28 -2.36 6.47 -14.08
CA GLY A 28 -3.66 6.15 -13.50
C GLY A 28 -3.67 4.86 -12.66
N GLU A 29 -2.51 4.34 -12.27
CA GLU A 29 -2.37 3.15 -11.42
C GLU A 29 -2.21 3.57 -9.95
N ILE A 30 -2.86 2.87 -9.03
CA ILE A 30 -2.62 2.99 -7.60
C ILE A 30 -1.70 1.85 -7.18
N VAL A 31 -0.45 2.17 -6.86
CA VAL A 31 0.56 1.18 -6.49
C VAL A 31 0.94 1.31 -5.02
N GLY A 32 0.82 0.21 -4.29
CA GLY A 32 1.30 0.08 -2.92
C GLY A 32 2.76 -0.36 -2.87
N PHE A 33 3.60 0.40 -2.19
CA PHE A 33 4.99 0.07 -1.90
C PHE A 33 5.08 -0.48 -0.48
N LEU A 34 4.95 -1.81 -0.35
CA LEU A 34 4.78 -2.53 0.90
C LEU A 34 6.13 -3.03 1.43
N GLY A 35 6.37 -2.89 2.71
CA GLY A 35 7.58 -3.46 3.33
C GLY A 35 7.66 -3.16 4.82
N PRO A 36 8.48 -3.91 5.57
CA PRO A 36 8.70 -3.65 6.99
C PRO A 36 9.37 -2.30 7.24
N ASN A 37 9.39 -1.87 8.51
CA ASN A 37 10.10 -0.65 8.89
C ASN A 37 11.60 -0.81 8.60
N GLY A 38 12.21 0.23 8.03
CA GLY A 38 13.61 0.20 7.62
C GLY A 38 13.89 -0.49 6.26
N ALA A 39 12.88 -1.01 5.56
CA ALA A 39 13.06 -1.67 4.26
C ALA A 39 13.50 -0.74 3.11
N GLY A 40 13.45 0.59 3.29
CA GLY A 40 13.84 1.57 2.28
C GLY A 40 12.68 2.38 1.67
N LYS A 41 11.43 2.17 2.13
CA LYS A 41 10.22 2.82 1.58
C LYS A 41 10.34 4.35 1.52
N SER A 42 10.50 5.01 2.68
CA SER A 42 10.60 6.47 2.75
C SER A 42 11.85 7.01 2.04
N THR A 43 12.91 6.23 1.93
CA THR A 43 14.09 6.60 1.12
C THR A 43 13.73 6.67 -0.36
N MET A 44 12.99 5.70 -0.89
CA MET A 44 12.51 5.72 -2.27
C MET A 44 11.56 6.90 -2.50
N MET A 45 10.59 7.14 -1.59
CA MET A 45 9.67 8.29 -1.69
C MET A 45 10.42 9.62 -1.76
N LYS A 46 11.45 9.80 -0.92
CA LYS A 46 12.29 11.02 -0.91
C LYS A 46 13.12 11.19 -2.18
N ILE A 47 13.58 10.11 -2.81
CA ILE A 47 14.29 10.19 -4.10
C ILE A 47 13.31 10.62 -5.20
N LEU A 48 12.15 9.98 -5.32
CA LEU A 48 11.16 10.28 -6.33
C LEU A 48 10.59 11.70 -6.22
N THR A 49 10.57 12.24 -5.00
CA THR A 49 10.12 13.62 -4.74
C THR A 49 11.26 14.66 -4.80
N THR A 50 12.44 14.25 -5.25
CA THR A 50 13.64 15.10 -5.36
C THR A 50 14.15 15.67 -4.03
N TYR A 51 13.73 15.10 -2.90
CA TYR A 51 14.14 15.56 -1.57
C TYR A 51 15.56 15.13 -1.22
N ILE A 52 15.99 13.96 -1.71
CA ILE A 52 17.37 13.45 -1.63
C ILE A 52 17.79 12.85 -2.97
N GLU A 53 19.07 12.89 -3.27
CA GLU A 53 19.64 12.25 -4.45
C GLU A 53 19.91 10.76 -4.20
N ALA A 54 19.76 9.93 -5.24
CA ALA A 54 20.23 8.55 -5.24
C ALA A 54 21.77 8.51 -5.21
N SER A 55 22.35 7.43 -4.72
CA SER A 55 23.80 7.21 -4.83
C SER A 55 24.20 6.65 -6.19
N ASP A 56 23.28 5.91 -6.85
CA ASP A 56 23.47 5.33 -8.18
C ASP A 56 22.09 5.02 -8.79
N GLY A 57 22.05 4.85 -10.13
CA GLY A 57 20.84 4.57 -10.89
C GLY A 57 20.11 5.82 -11.36
N VAL A 58 18.96 5.62 -12.03
CA VAL A 58 18.15 6.68 -12.63
C VAL A 58 16.71 6.53 -12.20
N ALA A 59 16.06 7.65 -11.83
CA ALA A 59 14.63 7.70 -11.62
C ALA A 59 13.99 8.83 -12.40
N LYS A 60 12.81 8.57 -12.97
CA LYS A 60 12.02 9.56 -13.70
C LYS A 60 10.59 9.59 -13.17
N VAL A 61 10.01 10.79 -13.12
CA VAL A 61 8.61 11.01 -12.84
C VAL A 61 8.01 11.87 -13.95
N SER A 62 6.90 11.40 -14.56
CA SER A 62 6.30 12.03 -15.74
C SER A 62 7.33 12.36 -16.82
N ASP A 63 8.21 11.39 -17.12
CA ASP A 63 9.31 11.44 -18.10
C ASP A 63 10.48 12.42 -17.75
N PHE A 64 10.44 13.07 -16.58
CA PHE A 64 11.51 13.97 -16.10
C PHE A 64 12.41 13.26 -15.08
N ASP A 65 13.70 13.35 -15.30
CA ASP A 65 14.73 12.82 -14.40
C ASP A 65 14.74 13.60 -13.07
N VAL A 66 14.69 12.86 -11.95
CA VAL A 66 14.55 13.45 -10.60
C VAL A 66 15.78 14.29 -10.18
N ASN A 67 16.95 14.00 -10.70
CA ASN A 67 18.18 14.72 -10.36
C ASN A 67 18.40 15.94 -11.26
N THR A 68 18.26 15.76 -12.59
CA THR A 68 18.61 16.81 -13.57
C THR A 68 17.44 17.76 -13.87
N ALA A 69 16.19 17.33 -13.67
CA ALA A 69 14.98 18.10 -13.93
C ALA A 69 14.07 18.24 -12.69
N SER A 70 14.66 18.36 -11.50
CA SER A 70 13.95 18.35 -10.21
C SER A 70 12.76 19.32 -10.13
N LYS A 71 12.90 20.55 -10.68
CA LYS A 71 11.80 21.53 -10.70
C LYS A 71 10.62 21.10 -11.56
N GLU A 72 10.85 20.38 -12.65
CA GLU A 72 9.79 19.86 -13.50
C GLU A 72 9.08 18.66 -12.85
N VAL A 73 9.83 17.84 -12.10
CA VAL A 73 9.26 16.77 -11.25
C VAL A 73 8.38 17.38 -10.16
N GLN A 74 8.88 18.38 -9.41
CA GLN A 74 8.15 19.03 -8.32
C GLN A 74 6.82 19.67 -8.77
N LYS A 75 6.72 20.16 -10.00
CA LYS A 75 5.47 20.68 -10.57
C LYS A 75 4.42 19.59 -10.81
N ARG A 76 4.84 18.33 -10.97
CA ARG A 76 3.99 17.20 -11.35
C ARG A 76 3.71 16.24 -10.20
N VAL A 77 4.42 16.39 -9.09
CA VAL A 77 4.33 15.52 -7.93
C VAL A 77 3.69 16.24 -6.76
N GLY A 78 2.62 15.67 -6.21
CA GLY A 78 2.11 16.01 -4.90
C GLY A 78 2.68 15.05 -3.86
N TYR A 79 3.32 15.56 -2.82
CA TYR A 79 3.96 14.74 -1.80
C TYR A 79 3.32 14.93 -0.43
N LEU A 80 2.94 13.81 0.18
CA LEU A 80 2.54 13.74 1.58
C LEU A 80 3.57 12.91 2.34
N PRO A 81 4.43 13.53 3.16
CA PRO A 81 5.39 12.78 3.98
C PRO A 81 4.70 12.14 5.19
N GLU A 82 5.29 11.07 5.72
CA GLU A 82 4.82 10.36 6.94
C GLU A 82 4.61 11.33 8.12
N HIS A 83 5.61 12.18 8.36
CA HIS A 83 5.55 13.26 9.35
C HIS A 83 5.24 14.57 8.65
N ASN A 84 3.97 14.93 8.59
CA ASN A 84 3.48 16.10 7.90
C ASN A 84 3.93 17.39 8.61
N PRO A 85 4.82 18.22 8.02
CA PRO A 85 5.40 19.39 8.66
C PRO A 85 4.47 20.61 8.57
N LEU A 86 3.34 20.55 9.28
CA LEU A 86 2.34 21.61 9.29
C LEU A 86 2.69 22.73 10.29
N TYR A 87 2.38 23.98 9.94
CA TYR A 87 2.46 25.12 10.86
C TYR A 87 1.23 25.14 11.76
N LEU A 88 1.35 24.62 12.98
CA LEU A 88 0.21 24.36 13.87
C LEU A 88 -0.54 25.63 14.30
N ASP A 89 0.11 26.77 14.31
CA ASP A 89 -0.47 28.07 14.69
C ASP A 89 -1.22 28.76 13.56
N MET A 90 -1.04 28.29 12.30
CA MET A 90 -1.76 28.83 11.16
C MET A 90 -3.18 28.24 11.06
N TYR A 91 -4.10 29.07 10.56
CA TYR A 91 -5.41 28.56 10.11
C TYR A 91 -5.26 27.69 8.86
N VAL A 92 -6.16 26.72 8.66
CA VAL A 92 -6.13 25.82 7.50
C VAL A 92 -6.09 26.62 6.18
N LYS A 93 -6.99 27.60 6.01
CA LYS A 93 -7.02 28.43 4.79
C LYS A 93 -5.77 29.31 4.64
N GLU A 94 -5.21 29.80 5.71
CA GLU A 94 -3.98 30.60 5.71
C GLU A 94 -2.79 29.76 5.24
N TYR A 95 -2.62 28.58 5.80
CA TYR A 95 -1.57 27.62 5.41
C TYR A 95 -1.67 27.24 3.92
N LEU A 96 -2.88 26.91 3.45
CA LEU A 96 -3.09 26.58 2.04
C LEU A 96 -2.88 27.80 1.14
N SER A 97 -3.27 29.02 1.56
CA SER A 97 -3.03 30.25 0.82
C SER A 97 -1.54 30.58 0.70
N PHE A 98 -0.78 30.37 1.77
CA PHE A 98 0.67 30.54 1.76
C PHE A 98 1.32 29.63 0.72
N ASN A 99 0.97 28.32 0.76
CA ASN A 99 1.51 27.33 -0.19
C ASN A 99 1.03 27.58 -1.64
N ALA A 100 -0.24 28.01 -1.83
CA ALA A 100 -0.77 28.40 -3.13
C ALA A 100 0.05 29.54 -3.76
N GLY A 101 0.51 30.50 -2.94
CA GLY A 101 1.44 31.56 -3.38
C GLY A 101 2.80 31.00 -3.82
N VAL A 102 3.34 29.99 -3.14
CA VAL A 102 4.60 29.33 -3.52
C VAL A 102 4.47 28.62 -4.87
N TYR A 103 3.36 27.87 -5.06
CA TYR A 103 3.07 27.17 -6.32
C TYR A 103 2.54 28.10 -7.42
N LYS A 104 2.21 29.36 -7.11
CA LYS A 104 1.61 30.33 -8.04
C LYS A 104 0.28 29.85 -8.64
N VAL A 105 -0.53 29.19 -7.82
CA VAL A 105 -1.88 28.73 -8.20
C VAL A 105 -2.94 29.75 -7.79
N GLU A 106 -4.07 29.74 -8.48
CA GLU A 106 -5.19 30.64 -8.21
C GLU A 106 -5.84 30.35 -6.85
N LYS A 107 -6.36 31.41 -6.20
CA LYS A 107 -7.02 31.28 -4.89
C LYS A 107 -8.26 30.38 -4.90
N SER A 108 -8.96 30.30 -6.03
CA SER A 108 -10.10 29.39 -6.24
C SER A 108 -9.73 27.93 -5.94
N ARG A 109 -8.51 27.53 -6.27
CA ARG A 109 -8.00 26.19 -6.02
C ARG A 109 -7.97 25.80 -4.54
N ILE A 110 -7.87 26.77 -3.64
CA ILE A 110 -7.86 26.54 -2.19
C ILE A 110 -9.21 25.97 -1.74
N ASP A 111 -10.30 26.57 -2.15
CA ASP A 111 -11.65 26.12 -1.78
C ASP A 111 -11.96 24.74 -2.43
N GLU A 112 -11.48 24.51 -3.65
CA GLU A 112 -11.61 23.20 -4.31
C GLU A 112 -10.89 22.07 -3.53
N VAL A 113 -9.62 22.26 -3.14
CA VAL A 113 -8.89 21.21 -2.40
C VAL A 113 -9.43 21.03 -0.99
N ILE A 114 -9.94 22.07 -0.34
CA ILE A 114 -10.64 21.99 0.94
C ILE A 114 -11.88 21.10 0.81
N ALA A 115 -12.70 21.33 -0.23
CA ALA A 115 -13.88 20.53 -0.48
C ALA A 115 -13.50 19.06 -0.82
N LEU A 116 -12.55 18.88 -1.74
CA LEU A 116 -12.08 17.58 -2.20
C LEU A 116 -11.56 16.70 -1.07
N THR A 117 -10.86 17.30 -0.10
CA THR A 117 -10.28 16.57 1.05
C THR A 117 -11.21 16.52 2.27
N GLY A 118 -12.44 17.02 2.16
CA GLY A 118 -13.42 17.00 3.25
C GLY A 118 -13.05 17.89 4.44
N LEU A 119 -12.27 18.96 4.19
CA LEU A 119 -11.85 19.91 5.22
C LEU A 119 -12.85 21.02 5.50
N THR A 120 -13.92 21.16 4.72
CA THR A 120 -14.90 22.25 4.80
C THR A 120 -15.38 22.53 6.23
N PRO A 121 -15.75 21.54 7.06
CA PRO A 121 -16.20 21.79 8.44
C PRO A 121 -15.13 22.41 9.34
N GLU A 122 -13.86 22.11 9.08
CA GLU A 122 -12.71 22.44 9.92
C GLU A 122 -11.84 23.59 9.35
N ALA A 123 -12.18 24.10 8.16
CA ALA A 123 -11.35 25.06 7.42
C ALA A 123 -11.11 26.41 8.15
N HIS A 124 -11.95 26.70 9.13
CA HIS A 124 -11.87 27.93 9.94
C HIS A 124 -11.01 27.80 11.19
N LYS A 125 -10.55 26.60 11.52
CA LYS A 125 -9.73 26.34 12.73
C LYS A 125 -8.25 26.49 12.45
N THR A 126 -7.47 26.68 13.51
CA THR A 126 -6.02 26.52 13.44
C THR A 126 -5.67 25.04 13.31
N ILE A 127 -4.58 24.73 12.60
CA ILE A 127 -4.13 23.36 12.36
C ILE A 127 -3.84 22.60 13.67
N GLY A 128 -3.37 23.32 14.70
CA GLY A 128 -3.12 22.77 16.03
C GLY A 128 -4.38 22.23 16.72
N GLN A 129 -5.57 22.76 16.41
CA GLN A 129 -6.85 22.33 16.97
C GLN A 129 -7.43 21.09 16.29
N LEU A 130 -6.87 20.69 15.14
CA LEU A 130 -7.37 19.56 14.36
C LEU A 130 -6.96 18.22 14.95
N SER A 131 -7.82 17.20 14.77
CA SER A 131 -7.45 15.81 14.99
C SER A 131 -6.33 15.39 14.04
N LYS A 132 -5.64 14.28 14.34
CA LYS A 132 -4.59 13.75 13.46
C LYS A 132 -5.10 13.50 12.04
N GLY A 133 -6.30 12.93 11.88
CA GLY A 133 -6.90 12.68 10.57
C GLY A 133 -7.19 13.96 9.78
N TYR A 134 -7.65 15.00 10.44
CA TYR A 134 -7.84 16.30 9.77
C TYR A 134 -6.50 16.95 9.41
N ARG A 135 -5.47 16.82 10.22
CA ARG A 135 -4.10 17.27 9.86
C ARG A 135 -3.57 16.51 8.63
N GLN A 136 -3.84 15.21 8.54
CA GLN A 136 -3.49 14.42 7.37
C GLN A 136 -4.21 14.91 6.11
N ARG A 137 -5.50 15.26 6.22
CA ARG A 137 -6.27 15.88 5.12
C ARG A 137 -5.71 17.24 4.71
N VAL A 138 -5.21 18.05 5.67
CA VAL A 138 -4.53 19.33 5.35
C VAL A 138 -3.25 19.08 4.54
N GLY A 139 -2.46 18.08 4.91
CA GLY A 139 -1.27 17.70 4.15
C GLY A 139 -1.62 17.21 2.74
N LEU A 140 -2.67 16.41 2.61
CA LEU A 140 -3.15 15.94 1.32
C LEU A 140 -3.71 17.10 0.47
N ALA A 141 -4.46 18.04 1.07
CA ALA A 141 -4.92 19.26 0.39
C ALA A 141 -3.73 20.07 -0.15
N ASN A 142 -2.68 20.21 0.67
CA ASN A 142 -1.45 20.87 0.25
C ASN A 142 -0.76 20.16 -0.92
N ALA A 143 -0.67 18.84 -0.86
CA ALA A 143 -0.11 18.02 -1.95
C ALA A 143 -0.92 18.15 -3.27
N LEU A 144 -2.22 18.47 -3.19
CA LEU A 144 -3.13 18.61 -4.33
C LEU A 144 -3.24 20.04 -4.89
N LEU A 145 -2.70 21.05 -4.20
CA LEU A 145 -2.87 22.46 -4.56
C LEU A 145 -2.52 22.77 -6.01
N HIS A 146 -1.38 22.32 -6.48
CA HIS A 146 -0.88 22.59 -7.84
C HIS A 146 -1.38 21.59 -8.89
N ASN A 147 -2.39 20.79 -8.55
CA ASN A 147 -3.01 19.78 -9.42
C ASN A 147 -2.00 18.79 -10.04
N PRO A 148 -1.21 18.08 -9.24
CA PRO A 148 -0.18 17.17 -9.74
C PRO A 148 -0.76 16.00 -10.53
N GLU A 149 0.06 15.43 -11.44
CA GLU A 149 -0.25 14.20 -12.18
C GLU A 149 -0.02 12.95 -11.32
N VAL A 150 0.96 13.01 -10.41
CA VAL A 150 1.42 11.91 -9.57
C VAL A 150 1.32 12.31 -8.10
N LEU A 151 0.73 11.44 -7.29
CA LEU A 151 0.70 11.57 -5.82
C LEU A 151 1.66 10.55 -5.22
N ILE A 152 2.58 11.02 -4.41
CA ILE A 152 3.49 10.19 -3.61
C ILE A 152 3.12 10.37 -2.15
N LEU A 153 2.64 9.27 -1.51
CA LEU A 153 2.08 9.30 -0.17
C LEU A 153 2.89 8.35 0.74
N ASP A 154 3.59 8.92 1.71
CA ASP A 154 4.40 8.14 2.65
C ASP A 154 3.60 7.84 3.92
N GLU A 155 3.20 6.58 4.10
CA GLU A 155 2.39 6.08 5.25
C GLU A 155 1.12 6.93 5.50
N PRO A 156 0.24 7.15 4.50
CA PRO A 156 -0.85 8.14 4.57
C PRO A 156 -1.91 7.84 5.63
N THR A 157 -1.97 6.63 6.13
CA THR A 157 -3.01 6.13 7.06
C THR A 157 -2.48 5.92 8.49
N THR A 158 -1.18 6.08 8.71
CA THR A 158 -0.54 5.79 9.99
C THR A 158 -1.10 6.61 11.15
N GLY A 159 -1.59 5.89 12.18
CA GLY A 159 -2.10 6.46 13.43
C GLY A 159 -3.44 7.18 13.30
N LEU A 160 -4.24 6.84 12.31
CA LEU A 160 -5.64 7.23 12.18
C LEU A 160 -6.53 6.24 12.95
N ASP A 161 -7.65 6.74 13.45
CA ASP A 161 -8.70 5.88 14.00
C ASP A 161 -9.45 5.16 12.86
N PRO A 162 -10.22 4.07 13.15
CA PRO A 162 -10.87 3.27 12.13
C PRO A 162 -11.78 4.06 11.18
N ASN A 163 -12.50 5.08 11.67
CA ASN A 163 -13.39 5.88 10.84
C ASN A 163 -12.60 6.80 9.91
N GLN A 164 -11.60 7.49 10.45
CA GLN A 164 -10.69 8.35 9.68
C GLN A 164 -9.94 7.56 8.59
N LEU A 165 -9.57 6.31 8.91
CA LEU A 165 -8.89 5.41 7.99
C LEU A 165 -9.79 5.07 6.77
N ILE A 166 -11.06 4.74 7.00
CA ILE A 166 -12.03 4.49 5.92
C ILE A 166 -12.16 5.73 5.02
N ASP A 167 -12.29 6.89 5.61
CA ASP A 167 -12.44 8.15 4.87
C ASP A 167 -11.23 8.48 4.00
N ILE A 168 -10.01 8.31 4.55
CA ILE A 168 -8.77 8.56 3.79
C ILE A 168 -8.60 7.53 2.67
N ARG A 169 -8.94 6.26 2.89
CA ARG A 169 -8.96 5.24 1.84
C ARG A 169 -9.87 5.63 0.67
N HIS A 170 -11.11 6.01 0.98
CA HIS A 170 -12.05 6.48 -0.04
C HIS A 170 -11.52 7.69 -0.82
N LEU A 171 -10.90 8.63 -0.11
CA LEU A 171 -10.32 9.81 -0.74
C LEU A 171 -9.16 9.42 -1.68
N ILE A 172 -8.20 8.61 -1.23
CA ILE A 172 -7.07 8.14 -2.06
C ILE A 172 -7.59 7.37 -3.29
N THR A 173 -8.54 6.46 -3.11
CA THR A 173 -9.13 5.69 -4.21
C THR A 173 -9.85 6.60 -5.21
N SER A 174 -10.55 7.65 -4.73
CA SER A 174 -11.20 8.62 -5.63
C SER A 174 -10.19 9.43 -6.44
N LEU A 175 -9.07 9.84 -5.82
CA LEU A 175 -7.99 10.55 -6.49
C LEU A 175 -7.29 9.67 -7.54
N GLY A 176 -7.15 8.37 -7.28
CA GLY A 176 -6.54 7.40 -8.18
C GLY A 176 -7.29 7.22 -9.51
N LYS A 177 -8.56 7.62 -9.60
CA LYS A 177 -9.32 7.59 -10.87
C LYS A 177 -8.79 8.58 -11.91
N GLU A 178 -8.15 9.66 -11.46
CA GLU A 178 -7.67 10.74 -12.32
C GLU A 178 -6.14 10.88 -12.29
N LYS A 179 -5.50 10.40 -11.23
CA LYS A 179 -4.09 10.57 -10.95
C LYS A 179 -3.39 9.23 -10.74
N THR A 180 -2.09 9.22 -10.96
CA THR A 180 -1.25 8.09 -10.53
C THR A 180 -0.96 8.24 -9.04
N VAL A 181 -1.14 7.19 -8.26
CA VAL A 181 -0.85 7.19 -6.81
C VAL A 181 0.21 6.14 -6.51
N PHE A 182 1.28 6.58 -5.86
CA PHE A 182 2.32 5.70 -5.33
C PHE A 182 2.40 5.89 -3.83
N LEU A 183 1.95 4.91 -3.06
CA LEU A 183 1.87 5.02 -1.61
C LEU A 183 2.73 3.98 -0.91
N SER A 184 3.43 4.38 0.16
CA SER A 184 4.11 3.45 1.04
C SER A 184 3.20 3.00 2.17
N THR A 185 3.33 1.75 2.58
CA THR A 185 2.70 1.24 3.80
C THR A 185 3.41 -0.01 4.29
N HIS A 186 3.22 -0.34 5.55
CA HIS A 186 3.59 -1.63 6.14
C HIS A 186 2.34 -2.47 6.48
N ILE A 187 1.15 -1.98 6.12
CA ILE A 187 -0.16 -2.59 6.44
C ILE A 187 -0.76 -3.19 5.17
N MET A 188 -0.85 -4.51 5.11
CA MET A 188 -1.36 -5.25 3.95
C MET A 188 -2.82 -4.92 3.62
N GLN A 189 -3.66 -4.77 4.64
CA GLN A 189 -5.07 -4.41 4.47
C GLN A 189 -5.27 -3.05 3.76
N GLU A 190 -4.29 -2.14 3.86
CA GLU A 190 -4.30 -0.87 3.13
C GLU A 190 -4.11 -1.11 1.63
N VAL A 191 -3.13 -1.96 1.30
CA VAL A 191 -2.85 -2.32 -0.10
C VAL A 191 -4.07 -3.01 -0.72
N GLU A 192 -4.65 -4.01 -0.04
CA GLU A 192 -5.82 -4.75 -0.52
C GLU A 192 -7.07 -3.88 -0.73
N ALA A 193 -7.19 -2.81 0.09
CA ALA A 193 -8.34 -1.90 0.04
C ALA A 193 -8.25 -0.81 -1.02
N MET A 194 -7.04 -0.38 -1.40
CA MET A 194 -6.86 0.82 -2.22
C MET A 194 -6.07 0.60 -3.51
N CYS A 195 -5.19 -0.41 -3.57
CA CYS A 195 -4.22 -0.52 -4.65
C CYS A 195 -4.68 -1.46 -5.76
N ASP A 196 -4.17 -1.23 -6.98
CA ASP A 196 -4.31 -2.14 -8.11
C ASP A 196 -3.17 -3.16 -8.13
N ARG A 197 -1.99 -2.75 -7.61
CA ARG A 197 -0.74 -3.50 -7.65
C ARG A 197 0.09 -3.23 -6.40
N VAL A 198 0.87 -4.22 -6.02
CA VAL A 198 1.80 -4.15 -4.89
C VAL A 198 3.22 -4.44 -5.35
N ILE A 199 4.15 -3.61 -4.90
CA ILE A 199 5.59 -3.84 -4.98
C ILE A 199 6.07 -4.06 -3.55
N ILE A 200 6.63 -5.24 -3.26
CA ILE A 200 7.13 -5.59 -1.92
C ILE A 200 8.64 -5.35 -1.89
N ILE A 201 9.06 -4.54 -0.91
CA ILE A 201 10.47 -4.26 -0.66
C ILE A 201 10.90 -4.84 0.69
N ASN A 202 12.06 -5.51 0.72
CA ASN A 202 12.68 -6.00 1.94
C ASN A 202 14.19 -5.74 1.89
N LYS A 203 14.77 -5.19 2.97
CA LYS A 203 16.21 -4.90 3.09
C LYS A 203 16.80 -4.13 1.89
N GLY A 204 16.01 -3.21 1.34
CA GLY A 204 16.42 -2.35 0.21
C GLY A 204 16.30 -2.98 -1.18
N GLU A 205 15.71 -4.18 -1.31
CA GLU A 205 15.53 -4.91 -2.57
C GLU A 205 14.07 -5.22 -2.83
N ILE A 206 13.63 -5.20 -4.10
CA ILE A 206 12.30 -5.65 -4.47
C ILE A 206 12.26 -7.16 -4.45
N VAL A 207 11.36 -7.73 -3.65
CA VAL A 207 11.16 -9.17 -3.50
C VAL A 207 9.91 -9.68 -4.22
N ALA A 208 8.95 -8.80 -4.51
CA ALA A 208 7.79 -9.11 -5.35
C ALA A 208 7.24 -7.86 -6.02
N ASP A 209 6.61 -8.06 -7.18
CA ASP A 209 5.89 -7.05 -7.95
C ASP A 209 4.70 -7.75 -8.63
N LYS A 210 3.49 -7.56 -8.09
CA LYS A 210 2.28 -8.32 -8.45
C LYS A 210 1.06 -7.43 -8.53
N THR A 211 0.17 -7.65 -9.48
CA THR A 211 -1.17 -7.06 -9.42
C THR A 211 -2.02 -7.76 -8.36
N LEU A 212 -2.92 -7.03 -7.70
CA LEU A 212 -3.82 -7.67 -6.73
C LEU A 212 -4.79 -8.65 -7.39
N LYS A 213 -5.05 -8.48 -8.69
CA LYS A 213 -5.82 -9.42 -9.49
C LYS A 213 -5.08 -10.75 -9.61
N ASP A 214 -3.78 -10.73 -9.98
CA ASP A 214 -2.98 -11.96 -10.10
C ASP A 214 -2.91 -12.72 -8.78
N LEU A 215 -2.80 -11.99 -7.65
CA LEU A 215 -2.79 -12.59 -6.31
C LEU A 215 -4.12 -13.26 -5.94
N ARG A 216 -5.25 -12.72 -6.42
CA ARG A 216 -6.57 -13.33 -6.21
C ARG A 216 -6.84 -14.49 -7.17
N ASP A 217 -6.27 -14.44 -8.35
CA ASP A 217 -6.45 -15.44 -9.43
C ASP A 217 -5.44 -16.61 -9.31
N GLU A 218 -4.54 -16.60 -8.30
CA GLU A 218 -3.69 -17.76 -8.03
C GLU A 218 -4.58 -18.98 -7.80
N LYS A 219 -4.42 -20.00 -8.68
CA LYS A 219 -5.19 -21.25 -8.68
C LYS A 219 -4.88 -22.15 -7.48
N VAL A 220 -4.63 -21.55 -6.34
CA VAL A 220 -4.28 -22.25 -5.11
C VAL A 220 -5.24 -21.81 -4.01
N GLN A 221 -5.95 -22.77 -3.46
CA GLN A 221 -6.81 -22.56 -2.29
C GLN A 221 -6.25 -23.35 -1.12
N THR A 222 -6.13 -22.71 0.03
CA THR A 222 -5.81 -23.41 1.29
C THR A 222 -7.06 -23.40 2.20
N VAL A 223 -7.46 -24.57 2.66
CA VAL A 223 -8.55 -24.76 3.62
C VAL A 223 -7.93 -25.12 4.96
N ILE A 224 -8.28 -24.39 6.00
CA ILE A 224 -7.96 -24.74 7.39
C ILE A 224 -9.16 -25.48 7.96
N VAL A 225 -8.93 -26.69 8.43
CA VAL A 225 -9.96 -27.51 9.07
C VAL A 225 -9.46 -28.03 10.42
N GLU A 226 -10.33 -27.95 11.42
CA GLU A 226 -10.15 -28.60 12.71
C GLU A 226 -11.18 -29.73 12.86
N PHE A 227 -10.69 -30.94 13.06
CA PHE A 227 -11.52 -32.11 13.33
C PHE A 227 -11.61 -32.38 14.84
N ASP A 228 -12.57 -33.21 15.24
CA ASP A 228 -12.68 -33.68 16.63
C ASP A 228 -11.72 -34.84 16.94
N TYR A 229 -11.05 -35.38 15.93
CA TYR A 229 -10.10 -36.48 16.03
C TYR A 229 -8.91 -36.29 15.08
N ARG A 230 -7.80 -36.96 15.41
CA ARG A 230 -6.62 -36.96 14.57
C ARG A 230 -6.87 -37.74 13.27
N VAL A 231 -6.59 -37.10 12.14
CA VAL A 231 -6.68 -37.69 10.81
C VAL A 231 -5.27 -37.87 10.25
N GLU A 232 -4.96 -39.04 9.71
CA GLU A 232 -3.70 -39.23 9.02
C GLU A 232 -3.68 -38.42 7.73
N GLU A 233 -2.61 -37.66 7.48
CA GLU A 233 -2.47 -36.79 6.29
C GLU A 233 -2.64 -37.56 4.98
N ALA A 234 -2.26 -38.85 4.96
CA ALA A 234 -2.44 -39.75 3.81
C ALA A 234 -3.90 -39.90 3.34
N PHE A 235 -4.87 -39.74 4.23
CA PHE A 235 -6.29 -39.75 3.85
C PHE A 235 -6.72 -38.40 3.26
N LEU A 236 -6.25 -37.30 3.80
CA LEU A 236 -6.53 -35.95 3.31
C LEU A 236 -5.88 -35.71 1.94
N LEU A 237 -4.71 -36.29 1.66
CA LEU A 237 -4.05 -36.25 0.36
C LEU A 237 -4.84 -36.93 -0.76
N LYS A 238 -5.85 -37.78 -0.43
CA LYS A 238 -6.73 -38.41 -1.42
C LYS A 238 -7.86 -37.50 -1.89
N LEU A 239 -8.09 -36.38 -1.23
CA LEU A 239 -9.08 -35.41 -1.68
C LEU A 239 -8.74 -34.87 -3.10
N PRO A 240 -9.76 -34.58 -3.93
CA PRO A 240 -9.51 -34.10 -5.27
C PRO A 240 -8.74 -32.80 -5.29
N LYS A 241 -7.77 -32.66 -6.21
CA LYS A 241 -6.98 -31.44 -6.43
C LYS A 241 -6.06 -31.03 -5.25
N VAL A 242 -5.87 -31.87 -4.23
CA VAL A 242 -4.94 -31.59 -3.13
C VAL A 242 -3.50 -31.68 -3.63
N THR A 243 -2.70 -30.68 -3.25
CA THR A 243 -1.27 -30.62 -3.53
C THR A 243 -0.40 -30.75 -2.28
N LYS A 244 -0.92 -30.30 -1.14
CA LYS A 244 -0.20 -30.31 0.13
C LYS A 244 -1.17 -30.45 1.29
N VAL A 245 -0.76 -31.19 2.33
CA VAL A 245 -1.43 -31.26 3.63
C VAL A 245 -0.38 -31.04 4.70
N GLU A 246 -0.69 -30.20 5.68
CA GLU A 246 0.15 -29.94 6.84
C GLU A 246 -0.71 -29.99 8.10
N ASN A 247 -0.30 -30.80 9.08
CA ASN A 247 -0.84 -30.71 10.43
C ASN A 247 -0.12 -29.56 11.16
N THR A 248 -0.83 -28.47 11.48
CA THR A 248 -0.24 -27.29 12.10
C THR A 248 -0.22 -27.35 13.61
N PHE A 249 -1.26 -27.91 14.21
CA PHE A 249 -1.38 -28.08 15.66
C PHE A 249 -2.50 -29.06 15.99
N ASP A 250 -2.28 -30.04 16.87
CA ASP A 250 -3.26 -31.07 17.31
C ASP A 250 -4.07 -31.68 16.16
N PHE A 251 -5.34 -31.29 16.03
CA PHE A 251 -6.28 -31.79 15.01
C PHE A 251 -6.58 -30.72 13.93
N ILE A 252 -5.75 -29.67 13.84
CA ILE A 252 -5.85 -28.61 12.83
C ILE A 252 -4.96 -28.92 11.64
N TYR A 253 -5.55 -28.94 10.46
CA TYR A 253 -4.89 -29.22 9.19
C TYR A 253 -5.03 -28.06 8.23
N GLU A 254 -3.96 -27.71 7.54
CA GLU A 254 -3.95 -26.85 6.36
C GLU A 254 -3.89 -27.73 5.12
N ILE A 255 -4.95 -27.69 4.30
CA ILE A 255 -5.05 -28.48 3.07
C ILE A 255 -4.99 -27.54 1.88
N THR A 256 -3.98 -27.67 1.03
CA THR A 256 -3.77 -26.85 -0.16
C THR A 256 -4.27 -27.57 -1.40
N PHE A 257 -5.10 -26.90 -2.17
CA PHE A 257 -5.73 -27.38 -3.41
C PHE A 257 -5.26 -26.56 -4.60
N SER A 258 -5.02 -27.20 -5.75
CA SER A 258 -4.71 -26.53 -7.03
C SER A 258 -6.00 -26.18 -7.79
N THR A 259 -6.82 -25.28 -7.25
CA THR A 259 -8.10 -24.87 -7.86
C THR A 259 -8.57 -23.53 -7.30
N THR A 260 -9.40 -22.84 -8.05
CA THR A 260 -10.14 -21.65 -7.64
C THR A 260 -11.53 -21.98 -7.08
N GLU A 261 -12.01 -23.24 -7.25
CA GLU A 261 -13.30 -23.68 -6.71
C GLU A 261 -13.25 -23.82 -5.18
N ASP A 262 -14.36 -23.51 -4.52
CA ASP A 262 -14.47 -23.67 -3.06
C ASP A 262 -14.46 -25.15 -2.65
N MET A 263 -13.33 -25.60 -2.12
CA MET A 263 -13.11 -26.98 -1.72
C MET A 263 -13.60 -27.31 -0.31
N ARG A 264 -14.19 -26.35 0.42
CA ARG A 264 -14.75 -26.62 1.77
C ARG A 264 -15.85 -27.66 1.74
N SER A 265 -16.65 -27.71 0.68
CA SER A 265 -17.67 -28.75 0.50
C SER A 265 -17.06 -30.15 0.45
N HIS A 266 -15.96 -30.34 -0.28
CA HIS A 266 -15.28 -31.63 -0.38
C HIS A 266 -14.63 -32.06 0.94
N VAL A 267 -14.11 -31.09 1.72
CA VAL A 267 -13.60 -31.35 3.08
C VAL A 267 -14.74 -31.74 4.02
N PHE A 268 -15.91 -31.09 3.88
CA PHE A 268 -17.11 -31.43 4.66
C PHE A 268 -17.63 -32.85 4.33
N ASP A 269 -17.72 -33.18 3.05
CA ASP A 269 -18.17 -34.52 2.60
C ASP A 269 -17.20 -35.60 3.10
N PHE A 270 -15.89 -35.34 3.02
CA PHE A 270 -14.87 -36.25 3.58
C PHE A 270 -15.09 -36.49 5.09
N ALA A 271 -15.31 -35.42 5.85
CA ALA A 271 -15.56 -35.53 7.29
C ALA A 271 -16.82 -36.35 7.59
N HIS A 272 -17.90 -36.07 6.86
CA HIS A 272 -19.17 -36.80 6.99
C HIS A 272 -18.98 -38.28 6.68
N ASP A 273 -18.32 -38.65 5.60
CA ASP A 273 -18.11 -40.05 5.17
C ASP A 273 -17.22 -40.83 6.14
N ASN A 274 -16.33 -40.15 6.85
CA ASN A 274 -15.44 -40.73 7.85
C ASN A 274 -15.95 -40.58 9.30
N GLN A 275 -17.19 -40.11 9.50
CA GLN A 275 -17.79 -39.89 10.80
C GLN A 275 -17.03 -38.95 11.74
N LEU A 276 -16.29 -38.00 11.13
CA LEU A 276 -15.59 -36.93 11.84
C LEU A 276 -16.48 -35.70 12.01
N LYS A 277 -16.31 -34.99 13.13
CA LYS A 277 -16.95 -33.69 13.33
C LYS A 277 -15.97 -32.59 12.96
N ILE A 278 -16.47 -31.61 12.24
CA ILE A 278 -15.71 -30.40 11.94
C ILE A 278 -15.98 -29.38 13.06
N LEU A 279 -14.94 -28.97 13.77
CA LEU A 279 -15.00 -27.94 14.81
C LEU A 279 -14.77 -26.55 14.20
N GLN A 280 -13.92 -26.48 13.17
CA GLN A 280 -13.65 -25.25 12.42
C GLN A 280 -13.39 -25.57 10.95
N LEU A 281 -13.93 -24.74 10.04
CA LEU A 281 -13.69 -24.87 8.60
C LEU A 281 -13.61 -23.48 7.97
N ASN A 282 -12.41 -23.05 7.63
CA ASN A 282 -12.13 -21.74 7.05
C ASN A 282 -11.34 -21.88 5.76
N GLN A 283 -11.62 -21.00 4.81
CA GLN A 283 -10.77 -20.82 3.66
C GLN A 283 -9.68 -19.80 4.02
N LYS A 284 -8.42 -20.21 3.90
CA LYS A 284 -7.27 -19.33 3.90
C LYS A 284 -6.99 -18.95 2.44
N ASN A 285 -7.49 -17.81 2.02
CA ASN A 285 -7.13 -17.32 0.69
C ASN A 285 -5.61 -17.12 0.64
N ALA A 286 -5.00 -17.32 -0.53
CA ALA A 286 -3.65 -16.83 -0.80
C ALA A 286 -3.70 -15.32 -0.56
N SER A 287 -3.36 -14.89 0.64
CA SER A 287 -3.47 -13.51 1.04
C SER A 287 -2.13 -12.83 0.79
N LEU A 288 -2.19 -11.55 0.48
CA LEU A 288 -0.99 -10.72 0.45
C LEU A 288 -0.15 -10.92 1.74
N GLU A 289 -0.81 -11.28 2.86
CA GLU A 289 -0.17 -11.57 4.14
C GLU A 289 0.71 -12.83 4.10
N SER A 290 0.27 -13.92 3.49
CA SER A 290 1.08 -15.15 3.37
C SER A 290 2.30 -14.90 2.48
N LEU A 291 2.11 -14.27 1.34
CA LEU A 291 3.20 -13.88 0.44
C LEU A 291 4.20 -12.94 1.14
N PHE A 292 3.70 -11.94 1.86
CA PHE A 292 4.55 -11.01 2.58
C PHE A 292 5.39 -11.69 3.66
N ARG A 293 4.78 -12.58 4.46
CA ARG A 293 5.50 -13.34 5.49
C ARG A 293 6.60 -14.22 4.88
N GLU A 294 6.31 -14.93 3.80
CA GLU A 294 7.27 -15.79 3.10
C GLU A 294 8.47 -15.00 2.57
N LEU A 295 8.22 -13.80 2.00
CA LEU A 295 9.26 -12.98 1.36
C LEU A 295 10.03 -12.07 2.33
N THR A 296 9.55 -11.89 3.57
CA THR A 296 10.18 -10.96 4.54
C THR A 296 10.72 -11.64 5.81
N SER A 297 10.54 -12.95 5.95
CA SER A 297 11.10 -13.76 7.06
C SER A 297 12.59 -14.08 6.92
#